data_fa605e9ad21b75e333aa41c50834d692
#
_entry.id   fa605e9ad21b75e333aa41c50834d692
#
_cell.length_a   1.000
_cell.length_b   1.000
_cell.length_c   1.000
_cell.angle_alpha   90.00
_cell.angle_beta   90.00
_cell.angle_gamma   90.00
#
_symmetry.space_group_name_H-M   'P 1'
#
loop_
_entity.id
_entity.type
_entity.pdbx_description
1 polymer ?
#
loop_
_entity_poly.entity_id
_entity_poly.type
_entity_poly.pdbx_seq_one_letter_code
_entity_poly.pdbx_strand_id
1 'polypeptide(L)'
;MSQMLSTVSEQLLAPGGLTLDSLQSVLGELAGPGIDAADLYFQGQISETWPLEDGIVKEGSFNLDQGVGVRALSGEKTGFAYSNAINLEALTSAARAARSISRAGQNGTVQAFRSPSVTALYAADNPLDVLSRAEKVELLKRVDAATRALDPRIQQVSVSMAGVWERILIAAADGSLAADVRPLVRFNVSVIVEQNGRRERGGQGGGGRTDYRFFTEERVMGYAREALRQALVNLEAIPAPAGTLPVVLGSGWSGVLLHEAVGHGLEGDFNRKGSSAFSGRVGEKVASSLCTIVDDGTLEGRRGSLSVDDEGTPTECTTLIENGVLKGYMQDKLNARLMGMAVTGNGRRESYAHLPMPRMTNTYMRAGESDPQEIIASVKKGIYCANLGGGQVDITSGKFVFSTSEAYLIEDGKITAPVKGATLIGNGPEAMSRVSMVGNDLALDSGVGTCGKDGQSVPVGVGQPTLKLDAITVGGTGA
;
A
#
# COMPACT_ATOMS: atom_id res chain seq x y z
N MET A 1 -8.16 4.55 -30.05
CA MET A 1 -7.14 4.22 -29.04
C MET A 1 -7.01 5.43 -28.12
N SER A 2 -6.98 5.25 -26.79
CA SER A 2 -6.79 6.41 -25.91
C SER A 2 -5.40 7.01 -26.11
N GLN A 3 -5.20 8.29 -25.86
CA GLN A 3 -3.89 8.95 -25.96
C GLN A 3 -2.86 8.26 -25.06
N MET A 4 -3.26 7.86 -23.85
CA MET A 4 -2.42 7.10 -22.91
C MET A 4 -1.89 5.81 -23.53
N LEU A 5 -2.77 4.99 -24.10
CA LEU A 5 -2.39 3.74 -24.73
C LEU A 5 -1.44 3.96 -25.91
N SER A 6 -1.68 4.99 -26.74
CA SER A 6 -0.76 5.32 -27.85
C SER A 6 0.62 5.69 -27.35
N THR A 7 0.71 6.59 -26.36
CA THR A 7 1.97 7.05 -25.77
C THR A 7 2.76 5.90 -25.15
N VAL A 8 2.11 5.06 -24.35
CA VAL A 8 2.77 3.93 -23.68
C VAL A 8 3.21 2.86 -24.70
N SER A 9 2.39 2.58 -25.73
CA SER A 9 2.76 1.65 -26.80
C SER A 9 4.00 2.15 -27.57
N GLU A 10 4.07 3.44 -27.86
CA GLU A 10 5.25 4.03 -28.53
C GLU A 10 6.51 3.91 -27.66
N GLN A 11 6.38 4.06 -26.35
CA GLN A 11 7.51 4.02 -25.42
C GLN A 11 7.98 2.60 -25.07
N LEU A 12 7.06 1.63 -24.93
CA LEU A 12 7.39 0.27 -24.49
C LEU A 12 7.50 -0.74 -25.64
N LEU A 13 6.65 -0.63 -26.67
CA LEU A 13 6.58 -1.64 -27.73
C LEU A 13 7.41 -1.28 -28.94
N ALA A 14 7.33 -0.02 -29.41
CA ALA A 14 7.97 0.40 -30.65
C ALA A 14 9.50 0.23 -30.66
N PRO A 15 10.25 0.49 -29.56
CA PRO A 15 11.69 0.27 -29.55
C PRO A 15 12.11 -1.16 -29.86
N GLY A 16 11.29 -2.16 -29.50
CA GLY A 16 11.49 -3.58 -29.79
C GLY A 16 10.80 -4.06 -31.07
N GLY A 17 10.24 -3.15 -31.87
CA GLY A 17 9.53 -3.48 -33.12
C GLY A 17 8.21 -4.20 -32.91
N LEU A 18 7.61 -4.12 -31.70
CA LEU A 18 6.31 -4.73 -31.39
C LEU A 18 5.16 -3.81 -31.78
N THR A 19 4.08 -4.43 -32.23
CA THR A 19 2.79 -3.79 -32.54
C THR A 19 1.66 -4.50 -31.78
N LEU A 20 0.48 -3.92 -31.72
CA LEU A 20 -0.69 -4.60 -31.11
C LEU A 20 -1.03 -5.91 -31.84
N ASP A 21 -0.80 -5.98 -33.15
CA ASP A 21 -0.98 -7.21 -33.92
C ASP A 21 0.03 -8.30 -33.52
N SER A 22 1.27 -7.91 -33.23
CA SER A 22 2.29 -8.82 -32.67
C SER A 22 1.82 -9.42 -31.33
N LEU A 23 1.27 -8.57 -30.43
CA LEU A 23 0.75 -9.04 -29.15
C LEU A 23 -0.43 -10.00 -29.33
N GLN A 24 -1.33 -9.68 -30.24
CA GLN A 24 -2.48 -10.55 -30.54
C GLN A 24 -2.06 -11.90 -31.11
N SER A 25 -1.02 -11.92 -31.96
CA SER A 25 -0.42 -13.14 -32.49
C SER A 25 0.19 -14.01 -31.39
N VAL A 26 0.98 -13.41 -30.47
CA VAL A 26 1.60 -14.13 -29.35
C VAL A 26 0.53 -14.65 -28.37
N LEU A 27 -0.49 -13.86 -28.09
CA LEU A 27 -1.63 -14.33 -27.28
C LEU A 27 -2.35 -15.51 -27.95
N GLY A 28 -2.43 -15.53 -29.31
CA GLY A 28 -2.96 -16.65 -30.08
C GLY A 28 -2.13 -17.93 -29.92
N GLU A 29 -0.81 -17.81 -29.86
CA GLU A 29 0.09 -18.94 -29.56
C GLU A 29 -0.02 -19.42 -28.13
N LEU A 30 -0.23 -18.49 -27.19
CA LEU A 30 -0.32 -18.75 -25.75
C LEU A 30 -1.67 -19.35 -25.36
N ALA A 31 -2.76 -18.79 -25.86
CA ALA A 31 -4.11 -19.32 -25.71
C ALA A 31 -4.31 -20.56 -26.61
N GLY A 32 -5.14 -21.48 -26.19
CA GLY A 32 -5.41 -22.69 -26.98
C GLY A 32 -5.87 -23.84 -26.07
N PRO A 33 -5.88 -25.09 -26.56
CA PRO A 33 -6.32 -26.21 -25.76
C PRO A 33 -5.60 -26.29 -24.42
N GLY A 34 -6.36 -26.31 -23.35
CA GLY A 34 -5.83 -26.39 -21.99
C GLY A 34 -5.48 -25.06 -21.31
N ILE A 35 -5.74 -23.91 -21.92
CA ILE A 35 -5.53 -22.59 -21.32
C ILE A 35 -6.87 -21.87 -21.16
N ASP A 36 -7.19 -21.44 -19.94
CA ASP A 36 -8.41 -20.70 -19.61
C ASP A 36 -8.27 -19.20 -19.82
N ALA A 37 -7.09 -18.65 -19.50
CA ALA A 37 -6.77 -17.24 -19.65
C ALA A 37 -5.26 -17.05 -19.88
N ALA A 38 -4.90 -15.94 -20.55
CA ALA A 38 -3.52 -15.57 -20.82
C ALA A 38 -3.38 -14.05 -20.86
N ASP A 39 -2.26 -13.56 -20.39
CA ASP A 39 -1.93 -12.12 -20.42
C ASP A 39 -0.44 -11.85 -20.59
N LEU A 40 -0.16 -10.65 -21.11
CA LEU A 40 1.14 -10.03 -21.30
C LEU A 40 1.13 -8.75 -20.48
N TYR A 41 2.12 -8.58 -19.60
CA TYR A 41 2.32 -7.39 -18.79
C TYR A 41 3.66 -6.76 -19.13
N PHE A 42 3.62 -5.61 -19.78
CA PHE A 42 4.81 -4.82 -20.08
C PHE A 42 4.99 -3.73 -19.05
N GLN A 43 6.23 -3.52 -18.63
CA GLN A 43 6.60 -2.48 -17.69
C GLN A 43 7.89 -1.79 -18.12
N GLY A 44 7.94 -0.48 -17.92
CA GLY A 44 9.17 0.31 -17.97
C GLY A 44 9.15 1.29 -16.78
N GLN A 45 10.20 1.26 -15.98
CA GLN A 45 10.31 2.06 -14.77
C GLN A 45 11.61 2.84 -14.76
N ILE A 46 11.54 4.11 -14.37
CA ILE A 46 12.68 4.94 -13.97
C ILE A 46 12.48 5.30 -12.50
N SER A 47 13.51 5.11 -11.70
CA SER A 47 13.47 5.47 -10.28
C SER A 47 14.74 6.18 -9.85
N GLU A 48 14.60 7.10 -8.90
CA GLU A 48 15.74 7.76 -8.26
C GLU A 48 15.53 7.90 -6.76
N THR A 49 16.65 7.95 -6.03
CA THR A 49 16.66 8.21 -4.60
C THR A 49 17.79 9.17 -4.25
N TRP A 50 17.52 10.14 -3.42
CA TRP A 50 18.42 11.19 -2.97
C TRP A 50 18.47 11.20 -1.43
N PRO A 51 19.43 10.48 -0.80
CA PRO A 51 19.61 10.50 0.65
C PRO A 51 20.60 11.59 1.07
N LEU A 52 20.30 12.27 2.18
CA LEU A 52 21.20 13.17 2.87
C LEU A 52 21.26 12.77 4.34
N GLU A 53 22.45 12.65 4.88
CA GLU A 53 22.72 12.40 6.29
C GLU A 53 23.75 13.40 6.79
N ASP A 54 23.45 14.05 7.90
CA ASP A 54 24.32 14.99 8.59
C ASP A 54 24.94 16.05 7.65
N GLY A 55 24.09 16.70 6.83
CA GLY A 55 24.49 17.73 5.90
C GLY A 55 25.21 17.23 4.64
N ILE A 56 25.48 15.92 4.53
CA ILE A 56 26.19 15.32 3.41
C ILE A 56 25.21 14.55 2.53
N VAL A 57 25.06 14.97 1.27
CA VAL A 57 24.34 14.18 0.28
C VAL A 57 25.15 12.94 -0.02
N LYS A 58 24.59 11.78 0.27
CA LYS A 58 25.18 10.48 -0.07
C LYS A 58 24.99 10.20 -1.56
N GLU A 59 25.59 9.12 -2.04
CA GLU A 59 25.39 8.66 -3.42
C GLU A 59 23.90 8.42 -3.69
N GLY A 60 23.35 9.17 -4.65
CA GLY A 60 21.99 8.97 -5.14
C GLY A 60 21.93 7.78 -6.08
N SER A 61 20.85 7.03 -6.07
CA SER A 61 20.61 5.97 -7.05
C SER A 61 19.74 6.49 -8.19
N PHE A 62 20.03 6.00 -9.39
CA PHE A 62 19.17 6.15 -10.57
C PHE A 62 19.12 4.81 -11.26
N ASN A 63 17.92 4.25 -11.41
CA ASN A 63 17.71 2.94 -12.03
C ASN A 63 16.72 3.05 -13.17
N LEU A 64 17.01 2.32 -14.23
CA LEU A 64 16.10 2.08 -15.34
C LEU A 64 15.89 0.57 -15.43
N ASP A 65 14.65 0.13 -15.35
CA ASP A 65 14.26 -1.26 -15.49
C ASP A 65 13.08 -1.39 -16.44
N GLN A 66 13.05 -2.45 -17.22
CA GLN A 66 11.96 -2.74 -18.15
C GLN A 66 11.88 -4.22 -18.44
N GLY A 67 10.70 -4.68 -18.84
CA GLY A 67 10.52 -6.05 -19.27
C GLY A 67 9.06 -6.41 -19.53
N VAL A 68 8.87 -7.70 -19.78
CA VAL A 68 7.54 -8.30 -20.00
C VAL A 68 7.38 -9.57 -19.19
N GLY A 69 6.26 -9.67 -18.48
CA GLY A 69 5.78 -10.89 -17.86
C GLY A 69 4.71 -11.53 -18.75
N VAL A 70 4.77 -12.84 -18.91
CA VAL A 70 3.85 -13.65 -19.73
C VAL A 70 3.22 -14.70 -18.82
N ARG A 71 1.89 -14.70 -18.75
CA ARG A 71 1.15 -15.62 -17.88
C ARG A 71 0.12 -16.43 -18.67
N ALA A 72 0.03 -17.72 -18.37
CA ALA A 72 -1.02 -18.63 -18.84
C ALA A 72 -1.68 -19.34 -17.67
N LEU A 73 -3.00 -19.36 -17.63
CA LEU A 73 -3.81 -19.98 -16.58
C LEU A 73 -4.52 -21.23 -17.08
N SER A 74 -4.48 -22.30 -16.30
CA SER A 74 -5.13 -23.56 -16.57
C SER A 74 -5.72 -24.14 -15.27
N GLY A 75 -7.02 -23.97 -15.06
CA GLY A 75 -7.64 -24.24 -13.76
C GLY A 75 -7.01 -23.36 -12.68
N GLU A 76 -6.41 -23.99 -11.67
CA GLU A 76 -5.65 -23.33 -10.60
C GLU A 76 -4.16 -23.15 -10.92
N LYS A 77 -3.68 -23.79 -11.99
CA LYS A 77 -2.27 -23.74 -12.35
C LYS A 77 -1.94 -22.49 -13.12
N THR A 78 -0.81 -21.91 -12.79
CA THR A 78 -0.26 -20.72 -13.46
C THR A 78 1.08 -21.06 -14.09
N GLY A 79 1.17 -20.93 -15.41
CA GLY A 79 2.44 -20.87 -16.13
C GLY A 79 2.88 -19.42 -16.23
N PHE A 80 4.12 -19.15 -15.88
CA PHE A 80 4.68 -17.82 -15.88
C PHE A 80 6.12 -17.81 -16.37
N ALA A 81 6.45 -16.85 -17.22
CA ALA A 81 7.80 -16.56 -17.64
C ALA A 81 7.94 -15.05 -17.86
N TYR A 82 9.15 -14.54 -17.78
CA TYR A 82 9.41 -13.12 -17.99
C TYR A 82 10.73 -12.88 -18.72
N SER A 83 10.88 -11.70 -19.29
CA SER A 83 12.11 -11.24 -19.92
C SER A 83 12.31 -9.74 -19.70
N ASN A 84 13.54 -9.29 -19.52
CA ASN A 84 13.90 -7.87 -19.51
C ASN A 84 14.03 -7.30 -20.94
N ALA A 85 14.05 -8.16 -21.98
CA ALA A 85 14.01 -7.73 -23.37
C ALA A 85 12.56 -7.67 -23.87
N ILE A 86 12.17 -6.51 -24.38
CA ILE A 86 10.85 -6.26 -24.97
C ILE A 86 11.01 -6.33 -26.50
N ASN A 87 10.99 -7.54 -27.07
CA ASN A 87 10.99 -7.81 -28.51
C ASN A 87 10.25 -9.10 -28.83
N LEU A 88 9.98 -9.37 -30.11
CA LEU A 88 9.16 -10.51 -30.51
C LEU A 88 9.79 -11.86 -30.14
N GLU A 89 11.11 -12.01 -30.26
CA GLU A 89 11.81 -13.26 -29.95
C GLU A 89 11.69 -13.60 -28.46
N ALA A 90 12.00 -12.66 -27.57
CA ALA A 90 11.89 -12.82 -26.13
C ALA A 90 10.44 -13.10 -25.70
N LEU A 91 9.49 -12.37 -26.27
CA LEU A 91 8.07 -12.52 -25.98
C LEU A 91 7.53 -13.90 -26.38
N THR A 92 7.89 -14.37 -27.60
CA THR A 92 7.52 -15.69 -28.08
C THR A 92 8.15 -16.81 -27.26
N SER A 93 9.43 -16.65 -26.89
CA SER A 93 10.12 -17.61 -26.02
C SER A 93 9.45 -17.72 -24.64
N ALA A 94 9.15 -16.58 -24.02
CA ALA A 94 8.44 -16.55 -22.73
C ALA A 94 7.04 -17.15 -22.82
N ALA A 95 6.31 -16.89 -23.93
CA ALA A 95 4.99 -17.46 -24.16
C ALA A 95 5.02 -19.01 -24.25
N ARG A 96 5.99 -19.56 -24.97
CA ARG A 96 6.18 -21.03 -25.06
C ARG A 96 6.53 -21.62 -23.69
N ALA A 97 7.39 -20.99 -22.92
CA ALA A 97 7.73 -21.41 -21.56
C ALA A 97 6.50 -21.41 -20.63
N ALA A 98 5.75 -20.30 -20.57
CA ALA A 98 4.54 -20.20 -19.76
C ALA A 98 3.49 -21.24 -20.16
N ARG A 99 3.26 -21.46 -21.47
CA ARG A 99 2.32 -22.46 -21.96
C ARG A 99 2.70 -23.90 -21.60
N SER A 100 3.99 -24.22 -21.58
CA SER A 100 4.46 -25.59 -21.29
C SER A 100 4.11 -26.04 -19.86
N ILE A 101 3.90 -25.13 -18.94
CA ILE A 101 3.57 -25.39 -17.54
C ILE A 101 2.07 -25.70 -17.37
N SER A 102 1.24 -25.27 -18.32
CA SER A 102 -0.23 -25.34 -18.27
C SER A 102 -0.79 -26.44 -19.18
N ARG A 103 -1.08 -27.63 -18.68
CA ARG A 103 -1.57 -28.74 -19.54
C ARG A 103 -2.93 -29.30 -19.17
N ALA A 104 -3.81 -28.58 -18.46
CA ALA A 104 -5.05 -29.18 -17.95
C ALA A 104 -6.29 -28.26 -17.93
N GLY A 105 -6.34 -27.19 -18.71
CA GLY A 105 -7.47 -26.23 -18.74
C GLY A 105 -8.46 -26.50 -19.91
N GLN A 106 -9.40 -25.57 -20.05
CA GLN A 106 -10.34 -25.52 -21.18
C GLN A 106 -9.72 -24.84 -22.40
N ASN A 107 -10.45 -24.77 -23.51
CA ASN A 107 -9.97 -24.12 -24.72
C ASN A 107 -10.23 -22.61 -24.64
N GLY A 108 -9.17 -21.84 -24.40
CA GLY A 108 -9.19 -20.38 -24.48
C GLY A 108 -9.22 -19.90 -25.93
N THR A 109 -9.91 -18.81 -26.18
CA THR A 109 -9.90 -18.08 -27.46
C THR A 109 -9.45 -16.66 -27.23
N VAL A 110 -8.71 -16.09 -28.19
CA VAL A 110 -8.30 -14.68 -28.14
C VAL A 110 -9.43 -13.81 -28.63
N GLN A 111 -9.79 -12.81 -27.86
CA GLN A 111 -10.78 -11.82 -28.24
C GLN A 111 -10.12 -10.55 -28.82
N ALA A 112 -10.87 -9.81 -29.63
CA ALA A 112 -10.41 -8.51 -30.11
C ALA A 112 -10.18 -7.55 -28.92
N PHE A 113 -9.10 -6.78 -28.98
CA PHE A 113 -8.72 -5.85 -27.94
C PHE A 113 -9.80 -4.79 -27.69
N ARG A 114 -10.07 -4.51 -26.41
CA ARG A 114 -10.95 -3.48 -25.91
C ARG A 114 -10.26 -2.75 -24.78
N SER A 115 -10.18 -1.44 -24.86
CA SER A 115 -9.65 -0.62 -23.76
C SER A 115 -10.79 -0.25 -22.81
N PRO A 116 -10.61 -0.44 -21.49
CA PRO A 116 -11.59 0.01 -20.52
C PRO A 116 -11.67 1.54 -20.52
N SER A 117 -12.82 2.09 -20.17
CA SER A 117 -12.93 3.51 -19.82
C SER A 117 -12.46 3.68 -18.38
N VAL A 118 -11.40 4.47 -18.19
CA VAL A 118 -10.83 4.73 -16.86
C VAL A 118 -10.76 6.23 -16.61
N THR A 119 -10.92 6.61 -15.34
CA THR A 119 -10.71 7.99 -14.88
C THR A 119 -9.23 8.16 -14.58
N ALA A 120 -8.62 9.23 -15.07
CA ALA A 120 -7.25 9.59 -14.71
C ALA A 120 -7.21 10.09 -13.25
N LEU A 121 -6.48 9.39 -12.40
CA LEU A 121 -6.36 9.69 -10.98
C LEU A 121 -5.09 10.51 -10.66
N TYR A 122 -4.21 10.69 -11.64
CA TYR A 122 -2.94 11.40 -11.52
C TYR A 122 -2.42 11.82 -12.89
N ALA A 123 -1.51 12.80 -12.91
CA ALA A 123 -0.84 13.23 -14.14
C ALA A 123 0.12 12.15 -14.65
N ALA A 124 0.25 12.04 -15.97
CA ALA A 124 1.13 11.08 -16.64
C ALA A 124 2.57 11.59 -16.86
N ASP A 125 2.85 12.83 -16.46
CA ASP A 125 4.16 13.46 -16.64
C ASP A 125 5.22 12.75 -15.80
N ASN A 126 6.48 12.82 -16.26
CA ASN A 126 7.61 12.29 -15.51
C ASN A 126 7.85 13.13 -14.24
N PRO A 127 7.61 12.60 -13.04
CA PRO A 127 7.76 13.37 -11.81
C PRO A 127 9.21 13.71 -11.49
N LEU A 128 10.17 13.03 -12.12
CA LEU A 128 11.60 13.15 -11.85
C LEU A 128 12.23 14.39 -12.55
N ASP A 129 11.58 14.88 -13.61
CA ASP A 129 12.13 15.96 -14.46
C ASP A 129 11.72 17.36 -13.99
N VAL A 130 10.79 17.47 -13.02
CA VAL A 130 10.25 18.77 -12.56
C VAL A 130 11.23 19.58 -11.69
N LEU A 131 12.24 18.93 -11.14
CA LEU A 131 13.36 19.56 -10.42
C LEU A 131 14.68 19.06 -11.01
N SER A 132 15.60 20.00 -11.27
CA SER A 132 16.97 19.66 -11.63
C SER A 132 17.70 18.98 -10.47
N ARG A 133 18.80 18.26 -10.76
CA ARG A 133 19.67 17.68 -9.72
C ARG A 133 20.10 18.70 -8.67
N ALA A 134 20.46 19.90 -9.09
CA ALA A 134 20.91 20.96 -8.19
C ALA A 134 19.79 21.39 -7.24
N GLU A 135 18.57 21.57 -7.73
CA GLU A 135 17.40 21.93 -6.92
C GLU A 135 17.02 20.83 -5.91
N LYS A 136 17.11 19.55 -6.30
CA LYS A 136 16.88 18.42 -5.39
C LYS A 136 17.90 18.44 -4.23
N VAL A 137 19.17 18.59 -4.53
CA VAL A 137 20.24 18.66 -3.53
C VAL A 137 20.07 19.87 -2.62
N GLU A 138 19.72 21.03 -3.17
CA GLU A 138 19.53 22.25 -2.41
C GLU A 138 18.32 22.15 -1.47
N LEU A 139 17.22 21.54 -1.93
CA LEU A 139 16.05 21.25 -1.09
C LEU A 139 16.43 20.39 0.13
N LEU A 140 17.16 19.29 -0.09
CA LEU A 140 17.59 18.40 1.00
C LEU A 140 18.48 19.11 2.01
N LYS A 141 19.48 19.89 1.55
CA LYS A 141 20.39 20.65 2.41
C LYS A 141 19.65 21.72 3.22
N ARG A 142 18.73 22.43 2.58
CA ARG A 142 17.92 23.46 3.25
C ARG A 142 17.04 22.86 4.34
N VAL A 143 16.41 21.71 4.09
CA VAL A 143 15.58 21.00 5.07
C VAL A 143 16.46 20.50 6.24
N ASP A 144 17.64 19.92 5.97
CA ASP A 144 18.57 19.46 7.02
C ASP A 144 18.99 20.64 7.91
N ALA A 145 19.47 21.74 7.33
CA ALA A 145 19.92 22.90 8.08
C ALA A 145 18.80 23.53 8.91
N ALA A 146 17.61 23.69 8.33
CA ALA A 146 16.45 24.23 9.03
C ALA A 146 15.97 23.29 10.15
N THR A 147 16.01 21.97 9.94
CA THR A 147 15.66 20.99 10.96
C THR A 147 16.61 21.07 12.16
N ARG A 148 17.93 21.12 11.93
CA ARG A 148 18.93 21.25 13.00
C ARG A 148 18.74 22.50 13.84
N ALA A 149 18.26 23.59 13.25
CA ALA A 149 18.02 24.84 13.95
C ALA A 149 16.77 24.81 14.87
N LEU A 150 15.90 23.79 14.77
CA LEU A 150 14.68 23.72 15.56
C LEU A 150 14.92 23.46 17.05
N ASP A 151 15.93 22.63 17.40
CA ASP A 151 16.19 22.25 18.79
C ASP A 151 17.68 21.86 18.98
N PRO A 152 18.37 22.38 20.02
CA PRO A 152 19.77 22.09 20.28
C PRO A 152 20.05 20.63 20.69
N ARG A 153 19.04 19.86 21.06
CA ARG A 153 19.17 18.43 21.41
C ARG A 153 19.29 17.53 20.18
N ILE A 154 19.07 18.05 18.97
CA ILE A 154 19.21 17.27 17.74
C ILE A 154 20.68 16.91 17.53
N GLN A 155 20.95 15.61 17.47
CA GLN A 155 22.28 15.06 17.22
C GLN A 155 22.45 14.65 15.75
N GLN A 156 21.40 14.11 15.15
CA GLN A 156 21.45 13.62 13.78
C GLN A 156 20.17 13.99 13.03
N VAL A 157 20.35 14.37 11.78
CA VAL A 157 19.25 14.57 10.82
C VAL A 157 19.51 13.73 9.58
N SER A 158 18.47 13.01 9.14
CA SER A 158 18.46 12.31 7.86
C SER A 158 17.27 12.79 7.05
N VAL A 159 17.52 13.17 5.80
CA VAL A 159 16.50 13.61 4.86
C VAL A 159 16.62 12.77 3.61
N SER A 160 15.52 12.31 3.06
CA SER A 160 15.54 11.57 1.79
C SER A 160 14.37 11.95 0.90
N MET A 161 14.63 11.93 -0.40
CA MET A 161 13.63 12.11 -1.44
C MET A 161 13.77 10.98 -2.44
N ALA A 162 12.65 10.39 -2.87
CA ALA A 162 12.61 9.33 -3.86
C ALA A 162 11.47 9.57 -4.84
N GLY A 163 11.66 9.12 -6.07
CA GLY A 163 10.64 9.20 -7.11
C GLY A 163 10.71 8.01 -8.06
N VAL A 164 9.55 7.69 -8.61
CA VAL A 164 9.35 6.62 -9.59
C VAL A 164 8.45 7.15 -10.71
N TRP A 165 8.83 6.84 -11.94
CA TRP A 165 7.98 6.98 -13.11
C TRP A 165 7.82 5.63 -13.79
N GLU A 166 6.65 5.04 -13.63
CA GLU A 166 6.32 3.72 -14.13
C GLU A 166 5.34 3.83 -15.30
N ARG A 167 5.54 3.05 -16.35
CA ARG A 167 4.65 2.90 -17.51
C ARG A 167 4.32 1.43 -17.65
N ILE A 168 3.05 1.11 -17.77
CA ILE A 168 2.60 -0.27 -17.94
C ILE A 168 1.67 -0.40 -19.15
N LEU A 169 1.70 -1.57 -19.77
CA LEU A 169 0.73 -1.98 -20.78
C LEU A 169 0.36 -3.44 -20.55
N ILE A 170 -0.93 -3.70 -20.50
CA ILE A 170 -1.49 -5.04 -20.31
C ILE A 170 -2.27 -5.40 -21.56
N ALA A 171 -2.01 -6.59 -22.11
CA ALA A 171 -2.78 -7.19 -23.18
C ALA A 171 -3.18 -8.61 -22.79
N ALA A 172 -4.46 -8.95 -22.82
CA ALA A 172 -4.97 -10.26 -22.40
C ALA A 172 -5.83 -10.92 -23.46
N ALA A 173 -5.90 -12.24 -23.41
CA ALA A 173 -6.67 -13.05 -24.35
C ALA A 173 -8.19 -12.82 -24.25
N ASP A 174 -8.67 -12.33 -23.11
CA ASP A 174 -10.08 -11.91 -22.93
C ASP A 174 -10.42 -10.60 -23.66
N GLY A 175 -9.47 -10.03 -24.39
CA GLY A 175 -9.58 -8.77 -25.10
C GLY A 175 -9.23 -7.54 -24.27
N SER A 176 -8.86 -7.67 -23.00
CA SER A 176 -8.40 -6.55 -22.19
C SER A 176 -7.14 -5.93 -22.80
N LEU A 177 -7.15 -4.62 -23.02
CA LEU A 177 -5.99 -3.83 -23.45
C LEU A 177 -5.99 -2.53 -22.65
N ALA A 178 -5.09 -2.40 -21.71
CA ALA A 178 -4.97 -1.26 -20.82
C ALA A 178 -3.55 -0.72 -20.76
N ALA A 179 -3.40 0.57 -20.53
CA ALA A 179 -2.13 1.21 -20.26
C ALA A 179 -2.30 2.25 -19.16
N ASP A 180 -1.25 2.43 -18.36
CA ASP A 180 -1.22 3.43 -17.30
C ASP A 180 0.19 4.01 -17.18
N VAL A 181 0.29 5.26 -16.73
CA VAL A 181 1.56 5.92 -16.37
C VAL A 181 1.44 6.38 -14.93
N ARG A 182 2.27 5.83 -14.07
CA ARG A 182 2.14 5.89 -12.61
C ARG A 182 3.31 6.66 -12.00
N PRO A 183 3.18 7.97 -11.77
CA PRO A 183 4.15 8.70 -10.96
C PRO A 183 4.04 8.26 -9.51
N LEU A 184 5.14 8.33 -8.78
CA LEU A 184 5.14 8.13 -7.34
C LEU A 184 6.32 8.87 -6.73
N VAL A 185 6.05 9.74 -5.75
CA VAL A 185 7.09 10.47 -5.04
C VAL A 185 6.98 10.30 -3.54
N ARG A 186 8.12 10.41 -2.84
CA ARG A 186 8.20 10.30 -1.40
C ARG A 186 9.27 11.22 -0.85
N PHE A 187 9.01 11.82 0.31
CA PHE A 187 9.95 12.60 1.10
C PHE A 187 9.91 12.14 2.55
N ASN A 188 11.06 11.99 3.21
CA ASN A 188 11.13 11.61 4.62
C ASN A 188 12.15 12.47 5.34
N VAL A 189 11.83 12.80 6.59
CA VAL A 189 12.74 13.42 7.56
C VAL A 189 12.78 12.52 8.80
N SER A 190 13.96 12.30 9.32
CA SER A 190 14.18 11.60 10.58
C SER A 190 15.20 12.36 11.41
N VAL A 191 14.94 12.46 12.70
CA VAL A 191 15.83 13.11 13.67
C VAL A 191 16.16 12.16 14.80
N ILE A 192 17.38 12.27 15.34
CA ILE A 192 17.76 11.68 16.61
C ILE A 192 18.07 12.83 17.55
N VAL A 193 17.42 12.83 18.70
CA VAL A 193 17.67 13.77 19.80
C VAL A 193 18.37 13.08 20.96
N GLU A 194 19.15 13.83 21.73
CA GLU A 194 19.81 13.32 22.92
C GLU A 194 19.67 14.30 24.09
N GLN A 195 19.32 13.79 25.25
CA GLN A 195 19.27 14.55 26.49
C GLN A 195 19.64 13.62 27.67
N ASN A 196 20.58 14.02 28.51
CA ASN A 196 21.02 13.29 29.71
C ASN A 196 21.42 11.82 29.42
N GLY A 197 22.10 11.58 28.29
CA GLY A 197 22.54 10.25 27.86
C GLY A 197 21.43 9.36 27.26
N ARG A 198 20.19 9.85 27.17
CA ARG A 198 19.08 9.15 26.53
C ARG A 198 18.94 9.65 25.09
N ARG A 199 18.88 8.72 24.14
CA ARG A 199 18.72 9.00 22.70
C ARG A 199 17.41 8.45 22.21
N GLU A 200 16.64 9.28 21.49
CA GLU A 200 15.37 8.87 20.90
C GLU A 200 15.26 9.38 19.47
N ARG A 201 14.52 8.62 18.68
CA ARG A 201 14.30 8.92 17.26
C ARG A 201 12.85 9.29 17.01
N GLY A 202 12.65 10.23 16.11
CA GLY A 202 11.37 10.51 15.47
C GLY A 202 11.53 10.56 13.96
N GLY A 203 10.45 10.30 13.24
CA GLY A 203 10.46 10.31 11.78
C GLY A 203 9.08 10.60 11.21
N GLN A 204 9.06 11.40 10.16
CA GLN A 204 7.83 11.71 9.43
C GLN A 204 8.15 11.90 7.96
N GLY A 205 7.16 11.63 7.12
CA GLY A 205 7.28 11.79 5.69
C GLY A 205 5.92 11.71 5.00
N GLY A 206 5.95 11.78 3.71
CA GLY A 206 4.75 11.67 2.90
C GLY A 206 5.07 11.59 1.42
N GLY A 207 4.02 11.47 0.63
CA GLY A 207 4.12 11.39 -0.82
C GLY A 207 2.80 10.97 -1.44
N GLY A 208 2.87 10.58 -2.69
CA GLY A 208 1.69 10.14 -3.44
C GLY A 208 1.98 10.02 -4.93
N ARG A 209 0.93 9.78 -5.69
CA ARG A 209 1.00 9.73 -7.16
C ARG A 209 0.90 11.15 -7.74
N THR A 210 2.02 11.83 -7.64
CA THR A 210 2.21 13.22 -8.03
C THR A 210 3.67 13.45 -8.39
N ASP A 211 4.11 14.71 -8.50
CA ASP A 211 5.51 15.07 -8.76
C ASP A 211 6.17 15.79 -7.57
N TYR A 212 7.46 16.12 -7.68
CA TYR A 212 8.24 16.74 -6.61
C TYR A 212 7.77 18.14 -6.18
N ARG A 213 6.93 18.85 -6.96
CA ARG A 213 6.33 20.13 -6.57
C ARG A 213 5.35 19.97 -5.40
N PHE A 214 4.90 18.73 -5.13
CA PHE A 214 4.12 18.39 -3.96
C PHE A 214 4.86 18.72 -2.65
N PHE A 215 6.19 18.68 -2.65
CA PHE A 215 7.01 18.93 -1.48
C PHE A 215 7.33 20.42 -1.31
N THR A 216 6.28 21.22 -1.04
CA THR A 216 6.44 22.63 -0.70
C THR A 216 7.25 22.79 0.60
N GLU A 217 7.87 23.95 0.81
CA GLU A 217 8.64 24.25 2.02
C GLU A 217 7.82 24.04 3.30
N GLU A 218 6.59 24.51 3.33
CA GLU A 218 5.68 24.32 4.45
C GLU A 218 5.47 22.85 4.78
N ARG A 219 5.27 22.01 3.76
CA ARG A 219 5.03 20.58 3.91
C ARG A 219 6.25 19.85 4.44
N VAL A 220 7.42 20.05 3.84
CA VAL A 220 8.65 19.36 4.28
C VAL A 220 9.10 19.82 5.67
N MET A 221 8.90 21.10 6.00
CA MET A 221 9.13 21.59 7.36
C MET A 221 8.06 21.12 8.36
N GLY A 222 6.86 20.82 7.89
CA GLY A 222 5.85 20.10 8.66
C GLY A 222 6.34 18.72 9.07
N TYR A 223 6.93 17.96 8.15
CA TYR A 223 7.54 16.64 8.45
C TYR A 223 8.69 16.78 9.45
N ALA A 224 9.55 17.79 9.29
CA ALA A 224 10.68 18.01 10.20
C ALA A 224 10.21 18.32 11.63
N ARG A 225 9.24 19.23 11.79
CA ARG A 225 8.65 19.56 13.10
C ARG A 225 7.99 18.35 13.75
N GLU A 226 7.25 17.57 12.99
CA GLU A 226 6.59 16.38 13.51
C GLU A 226 7.59 15.27 13.90
N ALA A 227 8.63 15.04 13.09
CA ALA A 227 9.71 14.12 13.45
C ALA A 227 10.41 14.53 14.76
N LEU A 228 10.70 15.82 14.92
CA LEU A 228 11.27 16.36 16.16
C LEU A 228 10.31 16.18 17.34
N ARG A 229 9.04 16.55 17.19
CA ARG A 229 8.02 16.40 18.24
C ARG A 229 7.95 14.96 18.76
N GLN A 230 7.89 13.97 17.86
CA GLN A 230 7.89 12.55 18.22
C GLN A 230 9.15 12.14 18.99
N ALA A 231 10.33 12.58 18.55
CA ALA A 231 11.59 12.29 19.23
C ALA A 231 11.61 12.88 20.65
N LEU A 232 11.15 14.11 20.82
CA LEU A 232 11.08 14.79 22.12
C LEU A 232 10.06 14.15 23.07
N VAL A 233 8.89 13.74 22.57
CA VAL A 233 7.89 13.00 23.34
C VAL A 233 8.48 11.68 23.84
N ASN A 234 9.21 10.96 22.98
CA ASN A 234 9.84 9.69 23.36
C ASN A 234 10.95 9.84 24.40
N LEU A 235 11.64 11.01 24.47
CA LEU A 235 12.59 11.32 25.54
C LEU A 235 11.93 11.34 26.93
N GLU A 236 10.69 11.81 27.01
CA GLU A 236 9.94 11.93 28.27
C GLU A 236 9.13 10.67 28.59
N ALA A 237 8.99 9.73 27.62
CA ALA A 237 8.14 8.57 27.77
C ALA A 237 8.63 7.62 28.87
N ILE A 238 7.67 7.15 29.67
CA ILE A 238 7.85 6.11 30.70
C ILE A 238 7.55 4.72 30.10
N PRO A 239 7.95 3.61 30.77
CA PRO A 239 7.56 2.27 30.33
C PRO A 239 6.04 2.10 30.25
N ALA A 240 5.55 1.47 29.15
CA ALA A 240 4.13 1.19 29.00
C ALA A 240 3.66 0.10 29.97
N PRO A 241 2.43 0.19 30.51
CA PRO A 241 1.85 -0.89 31.33
C PRO A 241 1.55 -2.11 30.46
N ALA A 242 1.57 -3.30 31.10
CA ALA A 242 1.16 -4.56 30.49
C ALA A 242 -0.24 -4.96 31.01
N GLY A 243 -1.02 -5.64 30.18
CA GLY A 243 -2.33 -6.19 30.56
C GLY A 243 -3.39 -6.05 29.48
N THR A 244 -4.61 -6.45 29.79
CA THR A 244 -5.76 -6.23 28.92
C THR A 244 -6.41 -4.91 29.28
N LEU A 245 -6.38 -3.95 28.37
CA LEU A 245 -6.79 -2.57 28.61
C LEU A 245 -7.68 -2.04 27.49
N PRO A 246 -8.55 -1.05 27.74
CA PRO A 246 -9.12 -0.22 26.70
C PRO A 246 -8.00 0.53 25.96
N VAL A 247 -8.09 0.55 24.63
CA VAL A 247 -7.14 1.27 23.78
C VAL A 247 -7.90 2.18 22.83
N VAL A 248 -7.52 3.45 22.80
CA VAL A 248 -7.97 4.40 21.78
C VAL A 248 -6.86 4.52 20.73
N LEU A 249 -7.19 4.26 19.48
CA LEU A 249 -6.31 4.42 18.33
C LEU A 249 -6.58 5.77 17.68
N GLY A 250 -5.55 6.56 17.42
CA GLY A 250 -5.65 7.84 16.72
C GLY A 250 -6.04 7.66 15.25
N SER A 251 -6.51 8.73 14.62
CA SER A 251 -6.84 8.75 13.20
C SER A 251 -5.60 8.66 12.28
N GLY A 252 -5.80 8.36 11.01
CA GLY A 252 -4.77 8.35 9.99
C GLY A 252 -3.94 7.07 9.94
N TRP A 253 -2.62 7.15 10.17
CA TRP A 253 -1.67 6.04 10.03
C TRP A 253 -1.99 4.83 10.91
N SER A 254 -2.66 5.01 12.04
CA SER A 254 -3.11 3.88 12.87
C SER A 254 -4.02 2.91 12.13
N GLY A 255 -4.58 3.31 10.97
CA GLY A 255 -5.25 2.42 10.01
C GLY A 255 -4.39 1.27 9.47
N VAL A 256 -3.07 1.27 9.71
CA VAL A 256 -2.21 0.10 9.42
C VAL A 256 -2.67 -1.13 10.22
N LEU A 257 -3.28 -0.96 11.38
CA LEU A 257 -3.90 -2.08 12.11
C LEU A 257 -5.04 -2.70 11.31
N LEU A 258 -5.89 -1.89 10.65
CA LEU A 258 -6.95 -2.41 9.76
C LEU A 258 -6.37 -3.13 8.55
N HIS A 259 -5.29 -2.60 7.98
CA HIS A 259 -4.58 -3.24 6.87
C HIS A 259 -4.16 -4.67 7.22
N GLU A 260 -3.58 -4.87 8.39
CA GLU A 260 -3.14 -6.18 8.85
C GLU A 260 -4.30 -7.03 9.41
N ALA A 261 -5.09 -6.47 10.33
CA ALA A 261 -6.12 -7.21 11.05
C ALA A 261 -7.31 -7.63 10.16
N VAL A 262 -7.56 -6.90 9.08
CA VAL A 262 -8.71 -7.08 8.18
C VAL A 262 -8.26 -7.25 6.74
N GLY A 263 -7.46 -6.31 6.22
CA GLY A 263 -7.12 -6.21 4.81
C GLY A 263 -6.52 -7.48 4.24
N HIS A 264 -5.40 -7.96 4.76
CA HIS A 264 -4.79 -9.22 4.31
C HIS A 264 -5.70 -10.42 4.46
N GLY A 265 -6.51 -10.45 5.53
CA GLY A 265 -7.50 -11.51 5.75
C GLY A 265 -8.62 -11.55 4.71
N LEU A 266 -8.84 -10.44 3.98
CA LEU A 266 -9.89 -10.31 2.96
C LEU A 266 -9.36 -10.34 1.53
N GLU A 267 -8.11 -10.72 1.30
CA GLU A 267 -7.58 -11.00 -0.03
C GLU A 267 -8.12 -12.35 -0.55
N GLY A 268 -8.55 -12.35 -1.80
CA GLY A 268 -9.33 -13.44 -2.40
C GLY A 268 -8.63 -14.80 -2.46
N ASP A 269 -7.30 -14.80 -2.66
CA ASP A 269 -6.53 -16.05 -2.77
C ASP A 269 -6.47 -16.83 -1.46
N PHE A 270 -6.33 -16.15 -0.31
CA PHE A 270 -6.41 -16.80 1.01
C PHE A 270 -7.81 -17.32 1.30
N ASN A 271 -8.83 -16.55 0.92
CA ASN A 271 -10.23 -16.94 1.13
C ASN A 271 -10.65 -18.10 0.25
N ARG A 272 -10.20 -18.14 -1.02
CA ARG A 272 -10.42 -19.27 -1.92
C ARG A 272 -9.78 -20.56 -1.40
N LYS A 273 -8.57 -20.46 -0.86
CA LYS A 273 -7.84 -21.59 -0.28
C LYS A 273 -8.35 -22.02 1.11
N GLY A 274 -9.29 -21.28 1.69
CA GLY A 274 -9.79 -21.54 3.03
C GLY A 274 -8.78 -21.28 4.16
N SER A 275 -7.75 -20.49 3.89
CA SER A 275 -6.64 -20.22 4.81
C SER A 275 -6.73 -18.88 5.55
N SER A 276 -7.84 -18.15 5.41
CA SER A 276 -8.09 -16.91 6.15
C SER A 276 -9.10 -17.13 7.28
N ALA A 277 -8.96 -16.36 8.36
CA ALA A 277 -9.95 -16.29 9.43
C ALA A 277 -11.34 -15.79 8.96
N PHE A 278 -11.42 -15.22 7.76
CA PHE A 278 -12.66 -14.73 7.14
C PHE A 278 -13.23 -15.66 6.05
N SER A 279 -12.59 -16.80 5.78
CA SER A 279 -13.00 -17.69 4.70
C SER A 279 -14.41 -18.24 4.90
N GLY A 280 -15.26 -18.10 3.86
CA GLY A 280 -16.64 -18.60 3.86
C GLY A 280 -17.64 -17.78 4.67
N ARG A 281 -17.24 -16.61 5.20
CA ARG A 281 -18.04 -15.83 6.15
C ARG A 281 -18.77 -14.62 5.51
N VAL A 282 -18.86 -14.55 4.19
CA VAL A 282 -19.63 -13.50 3.50
C VAL A 282 -21.09 -13.55 3.98
N GLY A 283 -21.63 -12.39 4.39
CA GLY A 283 -22.96 -12.25 4.99
C GLY A 283 -22.98 -12.39 6.53
N GLU A 284 -21.88 -12.83 7.15
CA GLU A 284 -21.78 -12.93 8.60
C GLU A 284 -21.31 -11.62 9.26
N LYS A 285 -21.67 -11.43 10.52
CA LYS A 285 -21.14 -10.37 11.36
C LYS A 285 -19.71 -10.73 11.78
N VAL A 286 -18.72 -9.92 11.35
CA VAL A 286 -17.30 -10.11 11.63
C VAL A 286 -16.65 -8.95 12.38
N ALA A 287 -17.40 -7.88 12.60
CA ALA A 287 -16.96 -6.68 13.32
C ALA A 287 -18.13 -6.05 14.08
N SER A 288 -17.85 -5.02 14.88
CA SER A 288 -18.88 -4.16 15.46
C SER A 288 -19.74 -3.52 14.36
N SER A 289 -21.02 -3.31 14.61
CA SER A 289 -21.93 -2.62 13.67
C SER A 289 -21.53 -1.17 13.39
N LEU A 290 -20.59 -0.61 14.15
CA LEU A 290 -20.02 0.71 13.91
C LEU A 290 -18.95 0.70 12.80
N CYS A 291 -18.46 -0.48 12.38
CA CYS A 291 -17.39 -0.62 11.43
C CYS A 291 -17.90 -0.76 10.00
N THR A 292 -17.56 0.19 9.14
CA THR A 292 -17.65 0.07 7.68
C THR A 292 -16.24 0.26 7.10
N ILE A 293 -15.72 -0.77 6.45
CA ILE A 293 -14.33 -0.82 5.96
C ILE A 293 -14.35 -1.04 4.45
N VAL A 294 -13.56 -0.25 3.74
CA VAL A 294 -13.46 -0.28 2.28
C VAL A 294 -12.00 -0.40 1.86
N ASP A 295 -11.78 -0.93 0.66
CA ASP A 295 -10.53 -0.76 -0.11
C ASP A 295 -10.85 0.07 -1.35
N ASP A 296 -10.21 1.23 -1.49
CA ASP A 296 -10.57 2.24 -2.49
C ASP A 296 -9.36 2.63 -3.34
N GLY A 297 -9.31 2.07 -4.55
CA GLY A 297 -8.26 2.37 -5.53
C GLY A 297 -8.49 3.68 -6.29
N THR A 298 -9.62 4.38 -6.09
CA THR A 298 -10.06 5.51 -6.92
C THR A 298 -9.72 6.89 -6.35
N LEU A 299 -9.08 6.96 -5.20
CA LEU A 299 -8.74 8.23 -4.53
C LEU A 299 -7.64 8.97 -5.30
N GLU A 300 -7.92 10.19 -5.75
CA GLU A 300 -7.01 11.00 -6.55
C GLU A 300 -5.67 11.25 -5.83
N GLY A 301 -4.56 11.06 -6.54
CA GLY A 301 -3.21 11.34 -6.05
C GLY A 301 -2.72 10.48 -4.88
N ARG A 302 -3.52 9.55 -4.36
CA ARG A 302 -3.13 8.71 -3.22
C ARG A 302 -2.11 7.64 -3.65
N ARG A 303 -1.21 7.29 -2.72
CA ARG A 303 -0.12 6.35 -2.94
C ARG A 303 -0.59 4.97 -3.40
N GLY A 304 -1.67 4.45 -2.82
CA GLY A 304 -2.24 3.15 -3.15
C GLY A 304 -3.14 3.13 -4.39
N SER A 305 -3.55 4.30 -4.91
CA SER A 305 -4.51 4.40 -6.01
C SER A 305 -3.91 4.02 -7.36
N LEU A 306 -4.74 3.42 -8.21
CA LEU A 306 -4.41 2.98 -9.57
C LEU A 306 -5.62 3.24 -10.47
N SER A 307 -5.39 3.76 -11.68
CA SER A 307 -6.47 3.88 -12.68
C SER A 307 -6.95 2.51 -13.15
N VAL A 308 -6.02 1.58 -13.32
CA VAL A 308 -6.25 0.14 -13.55
C VAL A 308 -5.28 -0.67 -12.70
N ASP A 309 -5.67 -1.88 -12.31
CA ASP A 309 -4.76 -2.83 -11.67
C ASP A 309 -3.77 -3.45 -12.68
N ASP A 310 -2.93 -4.38 -12.23
CA ASP A 310 -1.92 -5.01 -13.08
C ASP A 310 -2.44 -6.19 -13.93
N GLU A 311 -3.76 -6.34 -13.97
CA GLU A 311 -4.49 -7.23 -14.89
C GLU A 311 -5.38 -6.44 -15.88
N GLY A 312 -5.31 -5.09 -15.85
CA GLY A 312 -6.07 -4.19 -16.71
C GLY A 312 -7.51 -3.98 -16.28
N THR A 313 -7.86 -4.32 -15.04
CA THR A 313 -9.17 -4.07 -14.46
C THR A 313 -9.21 -2.67 -13.85
N PRO A 314 -10.20 -1.81 -14.18
CA PRO A 314 -10.38 -0.53 -13.47
C PRO A 314 -10.53 -0.77 -11.96
N THR A 315 -9.87 0.05 -11.15
CA THR A 315 -10.05 -0.01 -9.70
C THR A 315 -11.39 0.59 -9.28
N GLU A 316 -11.87 0.19 -8.13
CA GLU A 316 -13.14 0.66 -7.56
C GLU A 316 -13.02 0.89 -6.05
N CYS A 317 -14.06 1.44 -5.44
CA CYS A 317 -14.22 1.46 -3.99
C CYS A 317 -14.98 0.20 -3.55
N THR A 318 -14.24 -0.84 -3.21
CA THR A 318 -14.77 -2.13 -2.78
C THR A 318 -15.17 -2.08 -1.32
N THR A 319 -16.46 -2.26 -1.02
CA THR A 319 -16.92 -2.39 0.36
C THR A 319 -16.64 -3.80 0.88
N LEU A 320 -15.72 -3.92 1.83
CA LEU A 320 -15.30 -5.18 2.43
C LEU A 320 -16.22 -5.56 3.61
N ILE A 321 -16.41 -4.64 4.53
CA ILE A 321 -17.29 -4.80 5.69
C ILE A 321 -18.24 -3.60 5.73
N GLU A 322 -19.54 -3.84 5.88
CA GLU A 322 -20.55 -2.81 6.00
C GLU A 322 -21.36 -3.02 7.29
N ASN A 323 -21.35 -2.04 8.17
CA ASN A 323 -22.05 -2.12 9.48
C ASN A 323 -21.73 -3.43 10.23
N GLY A 324 -20.46 -3.85 10.19
CA GLY A 324 -19.95 -5.04 10.83
C GLY A 324 -20.17 -6.36 10.06
N VAL A 325 -20.87 -6.33 8.92
CA VAL A 325 -21.18 -7.52 8.11
C VAL A 325 -20.19 -7.62 6.94
N LEU A 326 -19.57 -8.78 6.77
CA LEU A 326 -18.66 -9.06 5.65
C LEU A 326 -19.44 -9.08 4.34
N LYS A 327 -19.03 -8.27 3.36
CA LYS A 327 -19.70 -8.13 2.06
C LYS A 327 -18.98 -8.88 0.92
N GLY A 328 -17.66 -8.97 0.99
CA GLY A 328 -16.87 -9.60 -0.07
C GLY A 328 -15.38 -9.57 0.23
N TYR A 329 -14.62 -9.93 -0.79
CA TYR A 329 -13.16 -10.01 -0.77
C TYR A 329 -12.57 -9.15 -1.89
N MET A 330 -11.34 -8.73 -1.73
CA MET A 330 -10.54 -8.15 -2.83
C MET A 330 -10.12 -9.25 -3.79
N GLN A 331 -10.42 -9.07 -5.08
CA GLN A 331 -10.28 -10.11 -6.09
C GLN A 331 -9.36 -9.69 -7.24
N ASP A 332 -8.50 -10.61 -7.68
CA ASP A 332 -7.89 -10.62 -9.00
C ASP A 332 -8.74 -11.46 -9.97
N LYS A 333 -8.35 -11.50 -11.25
CA LYS A 333 -9.10 -12.27 -12.27
C LYS A 333 -9.10 -13.78 -12.00
N LEU A 334 -7.99 -14.34 -11.49
CA LEU A 334 -7.89 -15.78 -11.21
C LEU A 334 -8.81 -16.19 -10.07
N ASN A 335 -8.72 -15.51 -8.92
CA ASN A 335 -9.48 -15.91 -7.74
C ASN A 335 -10.96 -15.56 -7.88
N ALA A 336 -11.31 -14.44 -8.53
CA ALA A 336 -12.68 -14.09 -8.87
C ALA A 336 -13.34 -15.20 -9.72
N ARG A 337 -12.67 -15.67 -10.79
CA ARG A 337 -13.14 -16.76 -11.64
C ARG A 337 -13.36 -18.05 -10.85
N LEU A 338 -12.39 -18.46 -10.05
CA LEU A 338 -12.44 -19.72 -9.30
C LEU A 338 -13.48 -19.71 -8.17
N MET A 339 -13.80 -18.53 -7.64
CA MET A 339 -14.82 -18.35 -6.60
C MET A 339 -16.20 -17.97 -7.15
N GLY A 340 -16.32 -17.74 -8.47
CA GLY A 340 -17.57 -17.27 -9.08
C GLY A 340 -17.99 -15.88 -8.60
N MET A 341 -17.00 -15.00 -8.27
CA MET A 341 -17.18 -13.64 -7.80
C MET A 341 -16.78 -12.63 -8.87
N ALA A 342 -17.16 -11.37 -8.69
CA ALA A 342 -16.70 -10.27 -9.54
C ALA A 342 -15.23 -9.91 -9.22
N VAL A 343 -14.50 -9.39 -10.21
CA VAL A 343 -13.20 -8.75 -10.04
C VAL A 343 -13.39 -7.41 -9.34
N THR A 344 -12.39 -6.95 -8.57
CA THR A 344 -12.46 -5.68 -7.82
C THR A 344 -11.32 -4.70 -8.16
N GLY A 345 -10.50 -5.01 -9.18
CA GLY A 345 -9.36 -4.17 -9.54
C GLY A 345 -8.23 -4.21 -8.51
N ASN A 346 -8.05 -5.36 -7.86
CA ASN A 346 -7.02 -5.60 -6.84
C ASN A 346 -5.93 -6.57 -7.28
N GLY A 347 -5.89 -6.96 -8.55
CA GLY A 347 -4.85 -7.82 -9.12
C GLY A 347 -3.55 -7.06 -9.28
N ARG A 348 -2.63 -7.11 -8.30
CA ARG A 348 -1.41 -6.30 -8.26
C ARG A 348 -0.15 -7.15 -8.23
N ARG A 349 0.94 -6.64 -8.81
CA ARG A 349 2.28 -7.23 -8.79
C ARG A 349 3.35 -6.17 -8.53
N GLU A 350 4.52 -6.58 -8.04
CA GLU A 350 5.65 -5.67 -7.84
C GLU A 350 6.27 -5.24 -9.16
N SER A 351 6.43 -6.15 -10.11
CA SER A 351 7.03 -5.87 -11.41
C SER A 351 6.63 -6.90 -12.48
N TYR A 352 7.13 -6.69 -13.71
CA TYR A 352 6.99 -7.65 -14.82
C TYR A 352 7.54 -9.05 -14.48
N ALA A 353 8.46 -9.17 -13.53
CA ALA A 353 9.05 -10.43 -13.11
C ALA A 353 8.22 -11.18 -12.05
N HIS A 354 7.04 -10.67 -11.69
CA HIS A 354 6.20 -11.20 -10.64
C HIS A 354 4.79 -11.54 -11.12
N LEU A 355 4.17 -12.53 -10.47
CA LEU A 355 2.76 -12.85 -10.69
C LEU A 355 1.85 -11.84 -9.98
N PRO A 356 0.75 -11.41 -10.61
CA PRO A 356 -0.28 -10.65 -9.91
C PRO A 356 -1.01 -11.52 -8.90
N MET A 357 -1.45 -10.89 -7.83
CA MET A 357 -2.27 -11.49 -6.77
C MET A 357 -3.20 -10.44 -6.17
N PRO A 358 -4.25 -10.84 -5.45
CA PRO A 358 -5.09 -9.89 -4.73
C PRO A 358 -4.27 -9.10 -3.71
N ARG A 359 -4.30 -7.77 -3.80
CA ARG A 359 -3.58 -6.84 -2.93
C ARG A 359 -4.43 -5.60 -2.66
N MET A 360 -4.30 -5.05 -1.48
CA MET A 360 -4.92 -3.79 -1.09
C MET A 360 -4.46 -2.61 -1.95
N THR A 361 -5.30 -1.59 -2.05
CA THR A 361 -5.00 -0.26 -2.61
C THR A 361 -4.94 0.78 -1.49
N ASN A 362 -6.04 1.43 -1.14
CA ASN A 362 -6.15 2.26 0.06
C ASN A 362 -7.25 1.68 0.94
N THR A 363 -6.85 0.98 1.99
CA THR A 363 -7.79 0.33 2.92
C THR A 363 -8.05 1.23 4.12
N TYR A 364 -9.31 1.59 4.34
CA TYR A 364 -9.66 2.46 5.46
C TYR A 364 -11.05 2.19 6.04
N MET A 365 -11.24 2.58 7.32
CA MET A 365 -12.55 2.61 7.97
C MET A 365 -13.21 3.95 7.72
N ARG A 366 -14.49 3.93 7.35
CA ARG A 366 -15.29 5.16 7.21
C ARG A 366 -15.51 5.84 8.56
N ALA A 367 -15.71 7.17 8.52
CA ALA A 367 -16.02 7.94 9.73
C ALA A 367 -17.30 7.47 10.42
N GLY A 368 -17.27 7.46 11.75
CA GLY A 368 -18.44 7.33 12.61
C GLY A 368 -18.98 8.69 13.03
N GLU A 369 -19.65 8.73 14.17
CA GLU A 369 -20.37 9.92 14.66
C GLU A 369 -19.75 10.53 15.92
N SER A 370 -18.90 9.79 16.64
CA SER A 370 -18.37 10.22 17.94
C SER A 370 -17.32 11.33 17.78
N ASP A 371 -17.33 12.30 18.68
CA ASP A 371 -16.22 13.25 18.82
C ASP A 371 -14.98 12.53 19.39
N PRO A 372 -13.77 12.71 18.83
CA PRO A 372 -12.55 12.09 19.34
C PRO A 372 -12.27 12.38 20.82
N GLN A 373 -12.63 13.58 21.31
CA GLN A 373 -12.44 13.94 22.72
C GLN A 373 -13.43 13.17 23.62
N GLU A 374 -14.65 12.93 23.15
CA GLU A 374 -15.62 12.09 23.87
C GLU A 374 -15.14 10.63 23.94
N ILE A 375 -14.52 10.11 22.87
CA ILE A 375 -13.91 8.79 22.86
C ILE A 375 -12.85 8.67 23.95
N ILE A 376 -11.93 9.63 24.05
CA ILE A 376 -10.88 9.67 25.07
C ILE A 376 -11.51 9.80 26.47
N ALA A 377 -12.47 10.71 26.63
CA ALA A 377 -13.16 10.96 27.91
C ALA A 377 -13.92 9.73 28.42
N SER A 378 -14.33 8.82 27.54
CA SER A 378 -15.03 7.57 27.92
C SER A 378 -14.14 6.52 28.58
N VAL A 379 -12.80 6.72 28.57
CA VAL A 379 -11.82 5.76 29.09
C VAL A 379 -11.32 6.20 30.46
N LYS A 380 -11.65 5.42 31.52
CA LYS A 380 -11.17 5.72 32.88
C LYS A 380 -9.69 5.40 33.07
N LYS A 381 -9.23 4.26 32.52
CA LYS A 381 -7.83 3.83 32.52
C LYS A 381 -7.53 3.05 31.25
N GLY A 382 -6.58 3.48 30.47
CA GLY A 382 -6.26 2.86 29.19
C GLY A 382 -5.04 3.49 28.51
N ILE A 383 -4.90 3.24 27.22
CA ILE A 383 -3.82 3.79 26.39
C ILE A 383 -4.43 4.50 25.18
N TYR A 384 -3.90 5.67 24.88
CA TYR A 384 -4.08 6.35 23.60
C TYR A 384 -2.85 6.09 22.72
N CYS A 385 -3.03 5.33 21.63
CA CYS A 385 -2.00 5.11 20.63
C CYS A 385 -2.18 6.17 19.55
N ALA A 386 -1.41 7.24 19.63
CA ALA A 386 -1.45 8.32 18.64
C ALA A 386 -0.88 7.83 17.30
N ASN A 387 0.12 6.93 17.34
CA ASN A 387 0.73 6.40 16.13
C ASN A 387 1.26 4.98 16.34
N LEU A 388 1.16 4.15 15.30
CA LEU A 388 1.68 2.79 15.28
C LEU A 388 3.01 2.74 14.51
N GLY A 389 3.87 1.84 14.95
CA GLY A 389 5.09 1.44 14.25
C GLY A 389 4.81 0.32 13.26
N GLY A 390 5.75 -0.61 13.14
CA GLY A 390 5.57 -1.81 12.34
C GLY A 390 4.71 -2.86 13.05
N GLY A 391 4.05 -3.70 12.24
CA GLY A 391 3.26 -4.83 12.72
C GLY A 391 3.26 -5.96 11.70
N GLN A 392 2.68 -7.08 12.11
CA GLN A 392 2.49 -8.25 11.26
C GLN A 392 1.25 -9.02 11.69
N VAL A 393 0.67 -9.76 10.74
CA VAL A 393 -0.47 -10.65 10.97
C VAL A 393 -0.15 -12.08 10.53
N ASP A 394 -0.63 -13.04 11.30
CA ASP A 394 -0.83 -14.42 10.85
C ASP A 394 -2.24 -14.51 10.25
N ILE A 395 -2.32 -14.59 8.94
CA ILE A 395 -3.58 -14.51 8.19
C ILE A 395 -4.52 -15.68 8.53
N THR A 396 -3.97 -16.85 8.80
CA THR A 396 -4.73 -18.07 9.09
C THR A 396 -5.46 -17.98 10.43
N SER A 397 -4.75 -17.54 11.46
CA SER A 397 -5.33 -17.39 12.80
C SER A 397 -5.94 -16.01 13.03
N GLY A 398 -5.61 -15.03 12.19
CA GLY A 398 -5.98 -13.62 12.38
C GLY A 398 -5.20 -12.91 13.49
N LYS A 399 -4.20 -13.57 14.11
CA LYS A 399 -3.40 -12.97 15.19
C LYS A 399 -2.48 -11.91 14.66
N PHE A 400 -2.44 -10.77 15.32
CA PHE A 400 -1.56 -9.66 14.98
C PHE A 400 -0.74 -9.17 16.17
N VAL A 401 0.39 -8.54 15.87
CA VAL A 401 1.27 -7.86 16.82
C VAL A 401 1.71 -6.53 16.21
N PHE A 402 1.49 -5.42 16.95
CA PHE A 402 1.89 -4.07 16.55
C PHE A 402 2.68 -3.40 17.65
N SER A 403 3.80 -2.77 17.31
CA SER A 403 4.46 -1.81 18.20
C SER A 403 3.82 -0.42 18.05
N THR A 404 3.83 0.37 19.13
CA THR A 404 3.50 1.78 19.07
C THR A 404 4.75 2.62 18.83
N SER A 405 4.68 3.63 17.96
CA SER A 405 5.73 4.65 17.80
C SER A 405 5.47 5.88 18.66
N GLU A 406 4.21 6.10 19.04
CA GLU A 406 3.78 7.15 19.96
C GLU A 406 2.52 6.73 20.70
N ALA A 407 2.56 6.72 22.02
CA ALA A 407 1.43 6.38 22.85
C ALA A 407 1.45 7.13 24.18
N TYR A 408 0.30 7.20 24.85
CA TYR A 408 0.07 7.91 26.10
C TYR A 408 -0.84 7.11 27.02
N LEU A 409 -0.73 7.33 28.33
CA LEU A 409 -1.73 6.87 29.28
C LEU A 409 -3.01 7.69 29.10
N ILE A 410 -4.15 7.03 29.32
CA ILE A 410 -5.42 7.70 29.59
C ILE A 410 -5.78 7.42 31.05
N GLU A 411 -5.97 8.48 31.82
CA GLU A 411 -6.35 8.44 33.23
C GLU A 411 -7.52 9.39 33.46
N ASP A 412 -8.62 8.86 33.97
CA ASP A 412 -9.88 9.58 34.24
C ASP A 412 -10.36 10.43 33.03
N GLY A 413 -10.28 9.84 31.81
CA GLY A 413 -10.74 10.47 30.58
C GLY A 413 -9.79 11.52 29.99
N LYS A 414 -8.54 11.57 30.43
CA LYS A 414 -7.54 12.54 29.96
C LYS A 414 -6.26 11.84 29.54
N ILE A 415 -5.67 12.32 28.43
CA ILE A 415 -4.32 11.94 28.04
C ILE A 415 -3.34 12.52 29.05
N THR A 416 -2.44 11.68 29.58
CA THR A 416 -1.46 12.06 30.60
C THR A 416 -0.03 11.77 30.14
N ALA A 417 0.72 10.90 30.77
CA ALA A 417 2.13 10.66 30.47
C ALA A 417 2.34 9.93 29.14
N PRO A 418 3.34 10.31 28.33
CA PRO A 418 3.75 9.53 27.18
C PRO A 418 4.37 8.21 27.64
N VAL A 419 4.10 7.13 26.88
CA VAL A 419 4.63 5.79 27.14
C VAL A 419 5.35 5.22 25.93
N LYS A 420 6.34 4.37 26.17
CA LYS A 420 7.06 3.63 25.12
C LYS A 420 7.13 2.13 25.42
N GLY A 421 7.37 1.36 24.36
CA GLY A 421 7.44 -0.09 24.43
C GLY A 421 6.08 -0.77 24.54
N ALA A 422 5.00 -0.04 24.26
CA ALA A 422 3.67 -0.66 24.15
C ALA A 422 3.58 -1.50 22.87
N THR A 423 3.06 -2.71 23.01
CA THR A 423 2.81 -3.63 21.92
C THR A 423 1.35 -4.08 21.98
N LEU A 424 0.60 -3.87 20.91
CA LEU A 424 -0.78 -4.32 20.79
C LEU A 424 -0.81 -5.74 20.23
N ILE A 425 -1.47 -6.66 20.94
CA ILE A 425 -1.56 -8.07 20.57
C ILE A 425 -3.05 -8.45 20.54
N GLY A 426 -3.51 -9.00 19.44
CA GLY A 426 -4.91 -9.36 19.27
C GLY A 426 -5.16 -10.34 18.15
N ASN A 427 -6.44 -10.52 17.86
CA ASN A 427 -6.95 -11.26 16.72
C ASN A 427 -7.88 -10.34 15.93
N GLY A 428 -7.76 -10.29 14.61
CA GLY A 428 -8.45 -9.32 13.76
C GLY A 428 -9.97 -9.30 13.96
N PRO A 429 -10.72 -10.38 13.68
CA PRO A 429 -12.17 -10.44 13.90
C PRO A 429 -12.58 -10.12 15.33
N GLU A 430 -11.84 -10.62 16.32
CA GLU A 430 -12.13 -10.37 17.73
C GLU A 430 -11.94 -8.90 18.10
N ALA A 431 -10.82 -8.29 17.70
CA ALA A 431 -10.53 -6.87 17.95
C ALA A 431 -11.59 -5.98 17.29
N MET A 432 -11.94 -6.26 16.03
CA MET A 432 -12.97 -5.50 15.31
C MET A 432 -14.35 -5.63 15.96
N SER A 433 -14.67 -6.76 16.58
CA SER A 433 -15.93 -6.95 17.32
C SER A 433 -15.98 -6.15 18.62
N ARG A 434 -14.81 -5.74 19.16
CA ARG A 434 -14.67 -4.94 20.38
C ARG A 434 -14.61 -3.44 20.16
N VAL A 435 -14.77 -2.99 18.91
CA VAL A 435 -14.89 -1.55 18.61
C VAL A 435 -16.20 -1.04 19.17
N SER A 436 -16.12 -0.12 20.14
CA SER A 436 -17.27 0.43 20.85
C SER A 436 -17.58 1.88 20.51
N MET A 437 -16.61 2.62 19.96
CA MET A 437 -16.80 3.99 19.46
C MET A 437 -15.95 4.22 18.23
N VAL A 438 -16.48 4.99 17.27
CA VAL A 438 -15.79 5.37 16.03
C VAL A 438 -15.96 6.87 15.80
N GLY A 439 -14.86 7.57 15.63
CA GLY A 439 -14.78 9.02 15.51
C GLY A 439 -15.29 9.56 14.18
N ASN A 440 -15.54 10.86 14.16
CA ASN A 440 -15.94 11.61 12.97
C ASN A 440 -14.75 12.27 12.25
N ASP A 441 -13.52 11.97 12.68
CA ASP A 441 -12.24 12.56 12.29
C ASP A 441 -11.43 11.66 11.33
N LEU A 442 -12.10 10.98 10.39
CA LEU A 442 -11.39 10.16 9.40
C LEU A 442 -10.23 10.93 8.76
N ALA A 443 -9.05 10.37 8.87
CA ALA A 443 -7.87 10.78 8.14
C ALA A 443 -7.23 9.59 7.42
N LEU A 444 -6.62 9.87 6.28
CA LEU A 444 -5.77 8.92 5.57
C LEU A 444 -4.31 9.19 5.93
N ASP A 445 -3.45 8.19 5.78
CA ASP A 445 -2.00 8.33 6.01
C ASP A 445 -1.36 9.39 5.10
N SER A 446 -0.14 9.79 5.37
CA SER A 446 0.59 10.80 4.58
C SER A 446 1.14 10.29 3.24
N GLY A 447 0.86 9.04 2.85
CA GLY A 447 1.36 8.42 1.62
C GLY A 447 2.71 7.73 1.80
N VAL A 448 2.86 6.94 2.85
CA VAL A 448 4.11 6.23 3.18
C VAL A 448 3.99 4.71 3.15
N GLY A 449 2.78 4.18 3.04
CA GLY A 449 2.50 2.75 3.14
C GLY A 449 3.17 1.91 2.06
N THR A 450 3.74 0.78 2.46
CA THR A 450 4.23 -0.28 1.58
C THR A 450 3.78 -1.61 2.16
N CYS A 451 3.13 -2.42 1.35
CA CYS A 451 2.59 -3.71 1.72
C CYS A 451 3.45 -4.84 1.15
N GLY A 452 3.83 -5.80 1.99
CA GLY A 452 4.58 -6.99 1.59
C GLY A 452 3.69 -8.25 1.59
N LYS A 453 3.78 -9.09 0.54
CA LYS A 453 3.14 -10.41 0.45
C LYS A 453 3.90 -11.27 -0.55
N ASP A 454 4.20 -12.51 -0.19
CA ASP A 454 4.91 -13.49 -1.04
C ASP A 454 6.20 -12.92 -1.67
N GLY A 455 6.96 -12.15 -0.88
CA GLY A 455 8.21 -11.53 -1.34
C GLY A 455 8.04 -10.33 -2.27
N GLN A 456 6.81 -9.89 -2.53
CA GLN A 456 6.49 -8.74 -3.37
C GLN A 456 6.05 -7.54 -2.54
N SER A 457 6.52 -6.34 -2.90
CA SER A 457 6.17 -5.06 -2.27
C SER A 457 5.35 -4.19 -3.20
N VAL A 458 4.23 -3.63 -2.72
CA VAL A 458 3.42 -2.68 -3.49
C VAL A 458 3.09 -1.44 -2.65
N PRO A 459 2.98 -0.24 -3.28
CA PRO A 459 2.53 0.97 -2.61
C PRO A 459 1.07 0.85 -2.18
N VAL A 460 0.77 1.23 -0.94
CA VAL A 460 -0.60 1.23 -0.40
C VAL A 460 -0.88 2.50 0.38
N GLY A 461 -2.15 2.79 0.61
CA GLY A 461 -2.63 3.76 1.58
C GLY A 461 -3.43 3.08 2.68
N VAL A 462 -3.48 3.70 3.84
CA VAL A 462 -4.29 3.28 4.98
C VAL A 462 -5.01 4.47 5.58
N GLY A 463 -6.07 4.21 6.35
CA GLY A 463 -6.75 5.26 7.07
C GLY A 463 -7.77 4.74 8.07
N GLN A 464 -8.05 5.56 9.05
CA GLN A 464 -9.15 5.35 10.00
C GLN A 464 -9.48 6.64 10.73
N PRO A 465 -10.68 6.76 11.27
CA PRO A 465 -10.97 7.74 12.33
C PRO A 465 -10.38 7.29 13.67
N THR A 466 -10.40 8.16 14.68
CA THR A 466 -10.17 7.77 16.07
C THR A 466 -11.17 6.70 16.46
N LEU A 467 -10.69 5.59 17.03
CA LEU A 467 -11.57 4.50 17.46
C LEU A 467 -11.17 3.93 18.82
N LYS A 468 -12.14 3.38 19.53
CA LYS A 468 -11.95 2.72 20.81
C LYS A 468 -12.17 1.23 20.70
N LEU A 469 -11.18 0.48 21.18
CA LEU A 469 -11.26 -0.95 21.46
C LEU A 469 -11.45 -1.12 22.98
N ASP A 470 -12.53 -1.77 23.40
CA ASP A 470 -12.86 -1.91 24.84
C ASP A 470 -11.84 -2.77 25.60
N ALA A 471 -11.23 -3.73 24.92
CA ALA A 471 -10.22 -4.58 25.52
C ALA A 471 -9.27 -5.15 24.43
N ILE A 472 -7.98 -4.91 24.59
CA ILE A 472 -6.92 -5.52 23.79
C ILE A 472 -5.73 -5.81 24.70
N THR A 473 -4.97 -6.84 24.39
CA THR A 473 -3.75 -7.14 25.14
C THR A 473 -2.67 -6.13 24.78
N VAL A 474 -2.16 -5.45 25.77
CA VAL A 474 -1.01 -4.55 25.67
C VAL A 474 0.17 -5.24 26.33
N GLY A 475 1.22 -5.55 25.56
CA GLY A 475 2.53 -5.90 26.07
C GLY A 475 3.26 -4.60 26.43
N GLY A 476 3.84 -4.54 27.62
CA GLY A 476 4.60 -3.40 28.08
C GLY A 476 5.99 -3.79 28.55
N THR A 477 6.84 -2.78 28.76
CA THR A 477 8.21 -2.94 29.30
C THR A 477 8.29 -2.56 30.80
N GLY A 478 7.20 -2.03 31.35
CA GLY A 478 7.04 -1.79 32.79
C GLY A 478 6.51 -3.06 33.46
N ALA A 479 7.37 -3.81 34.15
CA ALA A 479 6.97 -4.89 35.05
C ALA A 479 6.64 -4.32 36.44
#